data_61dea0769e4ceb22a95f7b0f62a720ca
#
_entry.id   61dea0769e4ceb22a95f7b0f62a720ca
#
_cell.length_a   1.000
_cell.length_b   1.000
_cell.length_c   1.000
_cell.angle_alpha   90.00
_cell.angle_beta   90.00
_cell.angle_gamma   90.00
#
_symmetry.space_group_name_H-M   'P 1'
#
loop_
_entity.id
_entity.type
_entity.pdbx_description
1 polymer ?
#
loop_
_entity_poly.entity_id
_entity_poly.type
_entity_poly.pdbx_seq_one_letter_code
_entity_poly.pdbx_strand_id
1 'polypeptide(L)'
;MRRLLPGILLLALAAGVAGCNDNNDTPTTPTTPTTPSTPTTTETFSGTLTRNGASSTTFTVTAGGTVTATLTTLAPDATVPVGLSLGAWTGSACQVSGISNDAAVQGTVVSGTVTSAAALCVRIYDAAERVNTTMSYTITVVHP
;
A
#
# COMPACT_ATOMS: atom_id res chain seq x y z
N MET A 1 -25.00 43.78 19.82
CA MET A 1 -26.11 44.41 19.10
C MET A 1 -26.71 43.37 18.16
N ARG A 2 -27.86 42.82 18.56
CA ARG A 2 -29.21 43.03 17.95
C ARG A 2 -29.22 42.65 16.46
N ARG A 3 -30.00 41.74 15.87
CA ARG A 3 -31.43 41.31 16.12
C ARG A 3 -31.61 39.97 15.41
N LEU A 4 -32.22 38.91 15.90
CA LEU A 4 -33.64 38.59 15.99
C LEU A 4 -34.46 38.95 14.73
N LEU A 5 -35.13 38.03 14.02
CA LEU A 5 -36.40 37.40 14.30
C LEU A 5 -36.89 36.56 13.09
N PRO A 6 -38.01 35.85 13.21
CA PRO A 6 -38.28 34.52 12.65
C PRO A 6 -39.31 34.55 11.52
N GLY A 7 -39.41 33.45 10.78
CA GLY A 7 -40.46 33.23 9.79
C GLY A 7 -41.10 31.85 9.98
N ILE A 8 -42.25 31.88 10.60
CA ILE A 8 -43.24 30.85 10.75
C ILE A 8 -44.11 30.77 9.48
N LEU A 9 -44.60 29.57 9.17
CA LEU A 9 -45.88 29.26 8.48
C LEU A 9 -45.66 28.33 7.26
N LEU A 10 -46.41 27.33 6.95
CA LEU A 10 -47.69 26.73 7.35
C LEU A 10 -47.78 25.34 6.70
N LEU A 11 -48.31 24.45 7.42
CA LEU A 11 -49.10 23.27 7.15
C LEU A 11 -49.75 23.14 5.76
N ALA A 12 -49.59 21.98 5.11
CA ALA A 12 -50.64 21.42 4.24
C ALA A 12 -50.61 19.89 4.33
N LEU A 13 -51.65 19.36 5.01
CA LEU A 13 -52.07 17.97 4.94
C LEU A 13 -52.64 17.67 3.55
N ALA A 14 -52.23 16.61 2.93
CA ALA A 14 -53.03 15.93 1.89
C ALA A 14 -52.96 14.43 2.15
N ALA A 15 -54.06 13.91 2.65
CA ALA A 15 -54.37 12.49 2.72
C ALA A 15 -54.75 12.00 1.31
N GLY A 16 -54.17 10.92 0.85
CA GLY A 16 -54.46 10.30 -0.44
C GLY A 16 -54.21 8.80 -0.42
N VAL A 17 -55.20 8.08 -0.03
CA VAL A 17 -55.76 6.79 -0.49
C VAL A 17 -54.80 5.61 -0.72
N ALA A 18 -55.13 4.56 0.00
CA ALA A 18 -54.70 3.18 -0.14
C ALA A 18 -54.87 2.65 -1.59
N GLY A 19 -53.79 2.05 -2.09
CA GLY A 19 -53.78 1.11 -3.20
C GLY A 19 -52.96 -0.09 -2.78
N CYS A 20 -53.63 -1.11 -2.22
CA CYS A 20 -53.04 -2.43 -2.11
C CYS A 20 -52.89 -2.98 -3.54
N ASN A 21 -51.68 -3.16 -3.98
CA ASN A 21 -51.37 -4.04 -5.08
C ASN A 21 -50.40 -5.09 -4.54
N ASP A 22 -50.94 -6.28 -4.30
CA ASP A 22 -50.19 -7.49 -3.99
C ASP A 22 -49.38 -7.87 -5.22
N ASN A 23 -48.19 -7.31 -5.34
CA ASN A 23 -47.12 -7.92 -6.13
C ASN A 23 -46.14 -8.54 -5.14
N ASN A 24 -46.07 -9.85 -5.20
CA ASN A 24 -45.19 -10.71 -4.44
C ASN A 24 -43.74 -10.49 -4.95
N ASP A 25 -43.22 -9.28 -4.74
CA ASP A 25 -41.83 -8.99 -4.97
C ASP A 25 -41.03 -9.49 -3.77
N THR A 26 -40.43 -10.66 -3.96
CA THR A 26 -39.38 -11.16 -3.08
C THR A 26 -38.34 -10.05 -2.91
N PRO A 27 -38.04 -9.57 -1.69
CA PRO A 27 -37.05 -8.53 -1.50
C PRO A 27 -35.71 -9.04 -2.00
N THR A 28 -35.27 -8.51 -3.14
CA THR A 28 -33.90 -8.71 -3.60
C THR A 28 -32.98 -8.05 -2.57
N THR A 29 -32.25 -8.87 -1.84
CA THR A 29 -31.19 -8.40 -0.94
C THR A 29 -30.28 -7.45 -1.72
N PRO A 30 -30.06 -6.19 -1.26
CA PRO A 30 -29.16 -5.29 -1.95
C PRO A 30 -27.79 -5.94 -1.99
N THR A 31 -27.31 -6.22 -3.21
CA THR A 31 -25.95 -6.67 -3.43
C THR A 31 -25.03 -5.52 -3.02
N THR A 32 -24.25 -5.70 -1.98
CA THR A 32 -23.23 -4.73 -1.56
C THR A 32 -22.32 -4.49 -2.79
N PRO A 33 -22.15 -3.24 -3.24
CA PRO A 33 -21.25 -2.96 -4.35
C PRO A 33 -19.85 -3.42 -3.97
N THR A 34 -19.35 -4.42 -4.69
CA THR A 34 -17.96 -4.86 -4.56
C THR A 34 -17.10 -3.75 -5.15
N THR A 35 -16.35 -3.04 -4.31
CA THR A 35 -15.34 -2.08 -4.77
C THR A 35 -14.37 -2.83 -5.67
N PRO A 36 -14.16 -2.41 -6.91
CA PRO A 36 -13.19 -3.05 -7.79
C PRO A 36 -11.80 -2.97 -7.15
N SER A 37 -11.18 -4.12 -6.87
CA SER A 37 -9.79 -4.16 -6.42
C SER A 37 -8.88 -3.79 -7.59
N THR A 38 -7.96 -2.87 -7.39
CA THR A 38 -6.91 -2.60 -8.37
C THR A 38 -6.11 -3.89 -8.60
N PRO A 39 -5.86 -4.30 -9.85
CA PRO A 39 -5.01 -5.44 -10.13
C PRO A 39 -3.65 -5.25 -9.46
N THR A 40 -3.12 -6.29 -8.83
CA THR A 40 -1.79 -6.25 -8.20
C THR A 40 -0.84 -7.16 -8.93
N THR A 41 0.41 -6.68 -9.11
CA THR A 41 1.54 -7.42 -9.63
C THR A 41 2.45 -7.81 -8.48
N THR A 42 3.01 -9.01 -8.54
CA THR A 42 4.01 -9.48 -7.57
C THR A 42 5.32 -9.74 -8.29
N GLU A 43 6.38 -9.06 -7.86
CA GLU A 43 7.73 -9.24 -8.36
C GLU A 43 8.65 -9.76 -7.25
N THR A 44 9.66 -10.55 -7.62
CA THR A 44 10.61 -11.14 -6.66
C THR A 44 12.03 -10.81 -7.08
N PHE A 45 12.79 -10.24 -6.17
CA PHE A 45 14.18 -9.83 -6.37
C PHE A 45 15.10 -10.56 -5.40
N SER A 46 16.14 -11.18 -5.91
CA SER A 46 17.12 -11.92 -5.12
C SER A 46 18.54 -11.43 -5.39
N GLY A 47 19.38 -11.54 -4.38
CA GLY A 47 20.76 -11.12 -4.51
C GLY A 47 21.61 -11.49 -3.28
N THR A 48 22.77 -10.86 -3.20
CA THR A 48 23.67 -10.99 -2.06
C THR A 48 23.97 -9.62 -1.46
N LEU A 49 24.12 -9.58 -0.14
CA LEU A 49 24.50 -8.42 0.63
C LEU A 49 25.79 -8.71 1.38
N THR A 50 26.76 -7.85 1.20
CA THR A 50 28.04 -7.91 1.91
C THR A 50 28.12 -6.81 2.98
N ARG A 51 29.10 -6.88 3.86
CA ARG A 51 29.37 -5.83 4.84
C ARG A 51 29.56 -4.48 4.16
N ASN A 52 28.96 -3.44 4.72
CA ASN A 52 28.87 -2.08 4.16
C ASN A 52 28.30 -2.04 2.72
N GLY A 53 27.69 -3.14 2.28
CA GLY A 53 27.11 -3.27 0.94
C GLY A 53 25.70 -2.69 0.85
N ALA A 54 25.30 -2.45 -0.39
CA ALA A 54 23.92 -2.10 -0.74
C ALA A 54 23.57 -2.63 -2.13
N SER A 55 22.31 -2.96 -2.33
CA SER A 55 21.77 -3.34 -3.64
C SER A 55 20.44 -2.64 -3.85
N SER A 56 20.19 -2.18 -5.06
CA SER A 56 18.92 -1.55 -5.45
C SER A 56 18.41 -2.21 -6.72
N THR A 57 17.11 -2.51 -6.74
CA THR A 57 16.44 -3.08 -7.90
C THR A 57 15.24 -2.21 -8.24
N THR A 58 15.03 -1.98 -9.54
CA THR A 58 13.97 -1.13 -10.06
C THR A 58 12.76 -1.95 -10.49
N PHE A 59 11.58 -1.38 -10.36
CA PHE A 59 10.33 -1.92 -10.88
C PHE A 59 9.40 -0.76 -11.28
N THR A 60 8.33 -1.06 -12.00
CA THR A 60 7.41 -0.03 -12.50
C THR A 60 6.00 -0.31 -12.03
N VAL A 61 5.37 0.69 -11.41
CA VAL A 61 3.95 0.66 -11.09
C VAL A 61 3.15 1.32 -12.20
N THR A 62 2.00 0.74 -12.56
CA THR A 62 1.18 1.20 -13.70
C THR A 62 0.03 2.10 -13.26
N ALA A 63 -0.31 2.13 -11.98
CA ALA A 63 -1.39 2.93 -11.41
C ALA A 63 -1.04 3.39 -9.99
N GLY A 64 -1.84 4.30 -9.46
CA GLY A 64 -1.78 4.66 -8.04
C GLY A 64 -2.28 3.53 -7.15
N GLY A 65 -1.69 3.41 -5.96
CA GLY A 65 -2.07 2.42 -4.96
C GLY A 65 -0.98 2.16 -3.94
N THR A 66 -1.14 1.09 -3.19
CA THR A 66 -0.17 0.67 -2.18
C THR A 66 0.92 -0.20 -2.81
N VAL A 67 2.16 0.09 -2.46
CA VAL A 67 3.34 -0.71 -2.79
C VAL A 67 3.88 -1.29 -1.50
N THR A 68 4.13 -2.60 -1.49
CA THR A 68 4.60 -3.33 -0.30
C THR A 68 5.83 -4.13 -0.68
N ALA A 69 6.92 -3.98 0.06
CA ALA A 69 8.12 -4.81 -0.08
C ALA A 69 8.35 -5.63 1.19
N THR A 70 8.45 -6.94 1.03
CA THR A 70 8.68 -7.90 2.11
C THR A 70 10.05 -8.56 1.94
N LEU A 71 10.87 -8.54 2.98
CA LEU A 71 12.10 -9.34 3.03
C LEU A 71 11.74 -10.81 3.30
N THR A 72 11.53 -11.59 2.26
CA THR A 72 10.99 -12.96 2.38
C THR A 72 12.03 -13.96 2.84
N THR A 73 13.29 -13.79 2.42
CA THR A 73 14.38 -14.63 2.91
C THR A 73 15.61 -13.79 3.22
N LEU A 74 16.34 -14.21 4.26
CA LEU A 74 17.64 -13.69 4.62
C LEU A 74 18.49 -14.84 5.20
N ALA A 75 19.58 -15.22 4.55
CA ALA A 75 20.39 -16.35 4.93
C ALA A 75 21.89 -16.02 4.87
N PRO A 76 22.73 -16.63 5.71
CA PRO A 76 22.47 -17.80 6.56
C PRO A 76 21.73 -17.50 7.87
N ASP A 77 21.60 -16.22 8.27
CA ASP A 77 20.96 -15.84 9.54
C ASP A 77 19.81 -14.88 9.27
N ALA A 78 18.57 -15.35 9.49
CA ALA A 78 17.35 -14.62 9.27
C ALA A 78 17.12 -13.46 10.26
N THR A 79 17.89 -13.40 11.33
CA THR A 79 17.75 -12.42 12.44
C THR A 79 18.72 -11.25 12.35
N VAL A 80 19.69 -11.28 11.44
CA VAL A 80 20.61 -10.16 11.23
C VAL A 80 19.85 -8.94 10.74
N PRO A 81 19.92 -7.80 11.47
CA PRO A 81 19.23 -6.59 11.05
C PRO A 81 19.93 -5.95 9.84
N VAL A 82 19.17 -5.69 8.81
CA VAL A 82 19.59 -5.00 7.58
C VAL A 82 18.69 -3.79 7.31
N GLY A 83 19.10 -2.90 6.44
CA GLY A 83 18.25 -1.82 5.94
C GLY A 83 17.38 -2.30 4.78
N LEU A 84 16.09 -2.01 4.82
CA LEU A 84 15.15 -2.23 3.72
C LEU A 84 14.38 -0.94 3.45
N SER A 85 14.34 -0.49 2.19
CA SER A 85 13.67 0.75 1.83
C SER A 85 12.99 0.68 0.47
N LEU A 86 11.95 1.50 0.31
CA LEU A 86 11.31 1.81 -0.96
C LEU A 86 11.61 3.26 -1.34
N GLY A 87 11.75 3.53 -2.64
CA GLY A 87 12.04 4.85 -3.15
C GLY A 87 11.60 5.05 -4.59
N ALA A 88 11.77 6.28 -5.08
CA ALA A 88 11.60 6.61 -6.48
C ALA A 88 12.90 6.34 -7.25
N TRP A 89 12.77 5.81 -8.46
CA TRP A 89 13.90 5.63 -9.35
C TRP A 89 14.10 6.86 -10.23
N THR A 90 15.28 7.48 -10.18
CA THR A 90 15.59 8.72 -10.93
C THR A 90 16.25 8.45 -12.28
N GLY A 91 16.35 7.20 -12.70
CA GLY A 91 17.11 6.78 -13.89
C GLY A 91 18.55 6.34 -13.57
N SER A 92 19.11 6.76 -12.44
CA SER A 92 20.48 6.43 -12.02
C SER A 92 20.60 6.05 -10.54
N ALA A 93 19.67 6.45 -9.70
CA ALA A 93 19.70 6.23 -8.25
C ALA A 93 18.32 5.96 -7.66
N CYS A 94 18.31 5.21 -6.57
CA CYS A 94 17.14 4.97 -5.74
C CYS A 94 17.03 6.08 -4.70
N GLN A 95 16.06 6.98 -4.86
CA GLN A 95 15.79 8.08 -3.95
C GLN A 95 14.78 7.62 -2.89
N VAL A 96 15.26 7.41 -1.67
CA VAL A 96 14.44 6.99 -0.54
C VAL A 96 13.85 8.22 0.14
N SER A 97 12.52 8.27 0.25
CA SER A 97 11.77 9.38 0.86
C SER A 97 11.00 8.88 2.09
N GLY A 98 11.73 8.55 3.15
CA GLY A 98 11.13 8.24 4.44
C GLY A 98 10.48 6.85 4.60
N ILE A 99 10.48 6.01 3.55
CA ILE A 99 9.98 4.63 3.63
C ILE A 99 11.18 3.71 3.78
N SER A 100 11.65 3.54 5.01
CA SER A 100 12.79 2.68 5.34
C SER A 100 12.64 2.05 6.72
N ASN A 101 13.30 0.91 6.89
CA ASN A 101 13.51 0.25 8.17
C ASN A 101 14.98 -0.22 8.24
N ASP A 102 15.75 0.40 9.13
CA ASP A 102 17.20 0.14 9.30
C ASP A 102 17.47 -1.07 10.22
N ALA A 103 16.43 -1.73 10.70
CA ALA A 103 16.49 -2.92 11.54
C ALA A 103 15.60 -4.04 10.98
N ALA A 104 15.48 -4.12 9.66
CA ALA A 104 14.69 -5.14 8.98
C ALA A 104 15.35 -6.52 9.14
N VAL A 105 14.55 -7.51 9.50
CA VAL A 105 14.91 -8.93 9.52
C VAL A 105 14.00 -9.69 8.57
N GLN A 106 14.25 -10.98 8.35
CA GLN A 106 13.36 -11.80 7.53
C GLN A 106 11.90 -11.68 8.03
N GLY A 107 10.97 -11.49 7.10
CA GLY A 107 9.56 -11.23 7.37
C GLY A 107 9.19 -9.75 7.53
N THR A 108 10.18 -8.84 7.61
CA THR A 108 9.91 -7.39 7.68
C THR A 108 9.25 -6.90 6.40
N VAL A 109 8.25 -6.04 6.60
CA VAL A 109 7.50 -5.38 5.53
C VAL A 109 7.70 -3.87 5.62
N VAL A 110 8.01 -3.24 4.48
CA VAL A 110 7.92 -1.79 4.30
C VAL A 110 6.84 -1.49 3.26
N SER A 111 6.06 -0.43 3.47
CA SER A 111 4.92 -0.11 2.62
C SER A 111 4.82 1.39 2.38
N GLY A 112 4.40 1.75 1.18
CA GLY A 112 4.15 3.13 0.77
C GLY A 112 2.99 3.24 -0.19
N THR A 113 2.57 4.46 -0.49
CA THR A 113 1.52 4.73 -1.47
C THR A 113 2.07 5.59 -2.60
N VAL A 114 1.64 5.28 -3.81
CA VAL A 114 1.88 6.09 -5.01
C VAL A 114 0.55 6.60 -5.55
N THR A 115 0.56 7.78 -6.15
CA THR A 115 -0.67 8.42 -6.67
C THR A 115 -0.90 8.15 -8.15
N SER A 116 0.13 7.70 -8.86
CA SER A 116 0.09 7.46 -10.31
C SER A 116 1.18 6.45 -10.72
N ALA A 117 1.19 6.08 -11.99
CA ALA A 117 2.27 5.30 -12.60
C ALA A 117 3.63 5.95 -12.35
N ALA A 118 4.62 5.15 -11.96
CA ALA A 118 5.97 5.61 -11.61
C ALA A 118 7.01 4.50 -11.72
N ALA A 119 8.27 4.89 -11.95
CA ALA A 119 9.42 4.01 -11.76
C ALA A 119 9.86 4.09 -10.29
N LEU A 120 9.91 2.96 -9.64
CA LEU A 120 10.27 2.81 -8.24
C LEU A 120 11.50 1.93 -8.08
N CYS A 121 12.00 1.86 -6.86
CA CYS A 121 13.10 0.98 -6.48
C CYS A 121 12.88 0.41 -5.06
N VAL A 122 13.32 -0.80 -4.87
CA VAL A 122 13.56 -1.39 -3.55
C VAL A 122 15.05 -1.45 -3.32
N ARG A 123 15.48 -1.09 -2.12
CA ARG A 123 16.89 -1.12 -1.71
C ARG A 123 17.07 -1.91 -0.43
N ILE A 124 18.08 -2.80 -0.44
CA ILE A 124 18.58 -3.47 0.76
C ILE A 124 20.02 -3.02 1.01
N TYR A 125 20.41 -2.85 2.28
CA TYR A 125 21.74 -2.37 2.64
C TYR A 125 22.14 -2.79 4.06
N ASP A 126 23.42 -2.81 4.32
CA ASP A 126 23.95 -3.00 5.67
C ASP A 126 23.89 -1.66 6.44
N ALA A 127 22.84 -1.49 7.25
CA ALA A 127 22.53 -0.21 7.91
C ALA A 127 23.49 0.16 9.06
N ALA A 128 24.19 -0.79 9.65
CA ALA A 128 24.98 -0.58 10.86
C ALA A 128 26.18 -1.53 10.97
N GLU A 129 26.76 -1.91 9.83
CA GLU A 129 27.91 -2.84 9.76
C GLU A 129 27.67 -4.19 10.44
N ARG A 130 26.41 -4.67 10.43
CA ARG A 130 25.99 -5.91 11.10
C ARG A 130 26.12 -7.14 10.24
N VAL A 131 26.31 -6.97 8.93
CA VAL A 131 26.53 -8.05 7.99
C VAL A 131 28.00 -8.50 8.08
N ASN A 132 28.27 -9.50 8.91
CA ASN A 132 29.62 -10.02 9.13
C ASN A 132 30.05 -11.07 8.10
N THR A 133 29.08 -11.70 7.43
CA THR A 133 29.28 -12.69 6.35
C THR A 133 28.37 -12.32 5.20
N THR A 134 28.73 -12.75 3.98
CA THR A 134 27.85 -12.53 2.82
C THR A 134 26.50 -13.19 3.06
N MET A 135 25.43 -12.39 2.95
CA MET A 135 24.05 -12.80 3.13
C MET A 135 23.40 -12.95 1.75
N SER A 136 22.61 -13.99 1.55
CA SER A 136 21.66 -14.05 0.43
C SER A 136 20.31 -13.52 0.89
N TYR A 137 19.61 -12.82 0.02
CA TYR A 137 18.28 -12.29 0.32
C TYR A 137 17.31 -12.52 -0.83
N THR A 138 16.03 -12.51 -0.49
CA THR A 138 14.93 -12.40 -1.44
C THR A 138 13.94 -11.37 -0.91
N ILE A 139 13.52 -10.46 -1.78
CA ILE A 139 12.52 -9.43 -1.51
C ILE A 139 11.36 -9.66 -2.46
N THR A 140 10.13 -9.74 -1.93
CA THR A 140 8.91 -9.78 -2.73
C THR A 140 8.25 -8.42 -2.68
N VAL A 141 7.97 -7.85 -3.84
CA VAL A 141 7.27 -6.56 -3.99
C VAL A 141 5.90 -6.81 -4.59
N VAL A 142 4.88 -6.26 -3.95
CA VAL A 142 3.48 -6.26 -4.44
C VAL A 142 3.08 -4.83 -4.73
N HIS A 143 2.55 -4.57 -5.91
CA HIS A 143 2.21 -3.23 -6.37
C HIS A 143 1.07 -3.23 -7.41
N PRO A 144 0.42 -2.08 -7.69
CA PRO A 144 -0.58 -1.93 -8.76
C PRO A 144 -0.01 -2.04 -10.15
#